data_97705f0026262a1fa23376d9cd1903fa
#
_entry.id   97705f0026262a1fa23376d9cd1903fa
#
_cell.length_a   1.000
_cell.length_b   1.000
_cell.length_c   1.000
_cell.angle_alpha   90.00
_cell.angle_beta   90.00
_cell.angle_gamma   90.00
#
_symmetry.space_group_name_H-M   'P 1'
#
loop_
_entity.id
_entity.type
_entity.pdbx_description
1 polymer ?
#
loop_
_entity_poly.entity_id
_entity_poly.type
_entity_poly.pdbx_seq_one_letter_code
_entity_poly.pdbx_strand_id
1 'polypeptide(L)'
;MLASSGHLDTASLRQHVRLLGDTLGEVIQASAGQSVFDRIEAIRQSSKNANDVAALADLFDELKTLDAETLLLIARGFAQFLNLANIADQHFTTSRAVDDRFAAKQLISARSGSAATTGRETGSARSISNSSPAWRIVS
;
A
#
# COMPACT_ATOMS: atom_id res chain seq x y z
N MET A 1 14.70 -16.91 -13.88
CA MET A 1 14.64 -15.45 -14.00
C MET A 1 13.30 -14.95 -13.46
N LEU A 2 13.14 -14.89 -12.13
CA LEU A 2 11.91 -14.41 -11.47
C LEU A 2 12.28 -13.55 -10.25
N ALA A 3 12.91 -12.40 -10.47
CA ALA A 3 13.33 -11.51 -9.38
C ALA A 3 13.17 -10.01 -9.71
N SER A 4 12.19 -9.63 -10.56
CA SER A 4 12.03 -8.21 -10.93
C SER A 4 10.72 -7.55 -10.49
N SER A 5 9.72 -8.30 -10.03
CA SER A 5 8.40 -7.71 -9.73
C SER A 5 8.38 -6.89 -8.44
N GLY A 6 9.17 -7.26 -7.42
CA GLY A 6 9.13 -6.57 -6.12
C GLY A 6 9.75 -5.16 -6.11
N HIS A 7 10.66 -4.87 -7.03
CA HIS A 7 11.37 -3.58 -7.05
C HIS A 7 10.57 -2.47 -7.73
N LEU A 8 9.79 -2.81 -8.75
CA LEU A 8 8.92 -1.85 -9.45
C LEU A 8 7.76 -1.39 -8.58
N ASP A 9 7.25 -2.27 -7.73
CA ASP A 9 6.12 -1.99 -6.85
C ASP A 9 6.44 -0.98 -5.73
N THR A 10 7.61 -1.10 -5.11
CA THR A 10 8.05 -0.13 -4.07
C THR A 10 8.35 1.25 -4.65
N ALA A 11 8.77 1.33 -5.90
CA ALA A 11 8.97 2.61 -6.60
C ALA A 11 7.64 3.33 -6.83
N SER A 12 6.59 2.60 -7.22
CA SER A 12 5.24 3.14 -7.40
C SER A 12 4.66 3.67 -6.08
N LEU A 13 4.78 2.93 -4.98
CA LEU A 13 4.32 3.40 -3.67
C LEU A 13 5.04 4.69 -3.25
N ARG A 14 6.37 4.73 -3.40
CA ARG A 14 7.16 5.94 -3.10
C ARG A 14 6.72 7.15 -3.92
N GLN A 15 6.39 6.94 -5.19
CA GLN A 15 5.90 7.99 -6.07
C GLN A 15 4.55 8.53 -5.60
N HIS A 16 3.61 7.66 -5.20
CA HIS A 16 2.32 8.07 -4.65
C HIS A 16 2.47 8.83 -3.33
N VAL A 17 3.29 8.34 -2.41
CA VAL A 17 3.56 9.04 -1.13
C VAL A 17 4.20 10.40 -1.37
N ARG A 18 5.11 10.52 -2.35
CA ARG A 18 5.71 11.79 -2.73
C ARG A 18 4.69 12.77 -3.28
N LEU A 19 3.84 12.32 -4.22
CA LEU A 19 2.77 13.16 -4.77
C LEU A 19 1.82 13.67 -3.69
N LEU A 20 1.41 12.81 -2.77
CA LEU A 20 0.57 13.20 -1.64
C LEU A 20 1.27 14.20 -0.71
N GLY A 21 2.57 14.03 -0.47
CA GLY A 21 3.39 14.96 0.29
C GLY A 21 3.49 16.34 -0.37
N ASP A 22 3.71 16.36 -1.68
CA ASP A 22 3.79 17.61 -2.47
C ASP A 22 2.43 18.35 -2.43
N THR A 23 1.32 17.65 -2.66
CA THR A 23 -0.04 18.23 -2.57
C THR A 23 -0.34 18.75 -1.15
N LEU A 24 0.02 18.00 -0.11
CA LEU A 24 -0.14 18.47 1.27
C LEU A 24 0.69 19.75 1.53
N GLY A 25 1.91 19.80 0.99
CA GLY A 25 2.77 20.98 1.07
C GLY A 25 2.09 22.23 0.48
N GLU A 26 1.48 22.11 -0.69
CA GLU A 26 0.71 23.18 -1.33
C GLU A 26 -0.46 23.64 -0.44
N VAL A 27 -1.19 22.71 0.16
CA VAL A 27 -2.30 23.02 1.09
C VAL A 27 -1.80 23.73 2.33
N ILE A 28 -0.69 23.32 2.92
CA ILE A 28 -0.09 23.98 4.08
C ILE A 28 0.36 25.39 3.72
N GLN A 29 1.02 25.57 2.58
CA GLN A 29 1.40 26.88 2.08
C GLN A 29 0.20 27.84 1.94
N ALA A 30 -0.88 27.35 1.34
CA ALA A 30 -2.09 28.14 1.11
C ALA A 30 -2.83 28.47 2.41
N SER A 31 -2.83 27.59 3.41
CA SER A 31 -3.62 27.73 4.63
C SER A 31 -2.86 28.36 5.81
N ALA A 32 -1.60 27.99 5.98
CA ALA A 32 -0.76 28.43 7.12
C ALA A 32 0.38 29.38 6.71
N GLY A 33 0.59 29.56 5.41
CA GLY A 33 1.60 30.45 4.86
C GLY A 33 2.96 29.80 4.62
N GLN A 34 3.78 30.50 3.84
CA GLN A 34 5.09 30.03 3.42
C GLN A 34 6.04 29.76 4.59
N SER A 35 6.05 30.62 5.59
CA SER A 35 6.97 30.50 6.73
C SER A 35 6.76 29.22 7.54
N VAL A 36 5.50 28.80 7.70
CA VAL A 36 5.16 27.53 8.38
C VAL A 36 5.59 26.34 7.53
N PHE A 37 5.34 26.40 6.23
CA PHE A 37 5.78 25.36 5.31
C PHE A 37 7.32 25.19 5.32
N ASP A 38 8.07 26.28 5.21
CA ASP A 38 9.54 26.26 5.23
C ASP A 38 10.08 25.65 6.52
N ARG A 39 9.42 25.92 7.64
CA ARG A 39 9.80 25.35 8.93
C ARG A 39 9.49 23.85 9.02
N ILE A 40 8.33 23.41 8.55
CA ILE A 40 8.00 21.99 8.47
C ILE A 40 9.02 21.25 7.60
N GLU A 41 9.38 21.83 6.47
CA GLU A 41 10.36 21.24 5.56
C GLU A 41 11.77 21.19 6.17
N ALA A 42 12.20 22.24 6.88
CA ALA A 42 13.47 22.24 7.60
C ALA A 42 13.52 21.13 8.66
N ILE A 43 12.48 20.99 9.48
CA ILE A 43 12.37 19.92 10.49
C ILE A 43 12.36 18.54 9.83
N ARG A 44 11.65 18.37 8.71
CA ARG A 44 11.63 17.13 7.96
C ARG A 44 13.01 16.74 7.44
N GLN A 45 13.77 17.71 6.93
CA GLN A 45 15.13 17.48 6.46
C GLN A 45 16.08 17.15 7.62
N SER A 46 16.00 17.89 8.73
CA SER A 46 16.78 17.62 9.93
C SER A 46 16.49 16.23 10.50
N SER A 47 15.21 15.84 10.58
CA SER A 47 14.80 14.49 11.02
C SER A 47 15.33 13.39 10.13
N LYS A 48 15.34 13.60 8.81
CA LYS A 48 15.85 12.63 7.83
C LYS A 48 17.35 12.43 7.95
N ASN A 49 18.07 13.49 8.31
CA ASN A 49 19.53 13.49 8.45
C ASN A 49 19.99 13.10 9.86
N ALA A 50 19.08 13.04 10.84
CA ALA A 50 19.37 12.69 12.22
C ALA A 50 19.60 11.16 12.34
N ASN A 51 20.84 10.73 12.11
CA ASN A 51 21.22 9.32 12.15
C ASN A 51 21.81 8.89 13.51
N ASP A 52 22.00 9.84 14.44
CA ASP A 52 22.53 9.60 15.77
C ASP A 52 21.78 10.39 16.86
N VAL A 53 22.10 10.07 18.12
CA VAL A 53 21.45 10.66 19.29
C VAL A 53 21.76 12.16 19.41
N ALA A 54 22.94 12.61 18.98
CA ALA A 54 23.33 14.02 19.05
C ALA A 54 22.50 14.87 18.10
N ALA A 55 22.34 14.44 16.84
CA ALA A 55 21.51 15.12 15.84
C ALA A 55 20.02 15.14 16.24
N LEU A 56 19.53 14.08 16.93
CA LEU A 56 18.18 14.10 17.50
C LEU A 56 18.03 15.09 18.66
N ALA A 57 19.05 15.22 19.50
CA ALA A 57 19.05 16.20 20.59
C ALA A 57 19.03 17.62 20.08
N ASP A 58 19.83 17.93 19.05
CA ASP A 58 19.85 19.24 18.40
C ASP A 58 18.47 19.58 17.77
N LEU A 59 17.85 18.63 17.10
CA LEU A 59 16.49 18.81 16.58
C LEU A 59 15.47 19.06 17.68
N PHE A 60 15.59 18.35 18.80
CA PHE A 60 14.71 18.51 19.95
C PHE A 60 14.87 19.89 20.61
N ASP A 61 16.09 20.37 20.71
CA ASP A 61 16.38 21.71 21.22
C ASP A 61 15.88 22.81 20.28
N GLU A 62 15.98 22.61 18.95
CA GLU A 62 15.35 23.50 17.98
C GLU A 62 13.83 23.56 18.17
N LEU A 63 13.16 22.42 18.32
CA LEU A 63 11.71 22.37 18.53
C LEU A 63 11.26 23.08 19.81
N LYS A 64 12.05 23.03 20.88
CA LYS A 64 11.76 23.74 22.16
C LYS A 64 11.78 25.27 22.03
N THR A 65 12.44 25.80 21.02
CA THR A 65 12.50 27.26 20.78
C THR A 65 11.24 27.81 20.13
N LEU A 66 10.37 26.94 19.63
CA LEU A 66 9.16 27.31 18.93
C LEU A 66 8.03 27.62 19.92
N ASP A 67 7.18 28.58 19.53
CA ASP A 67 5.95 28.83 20.25
C ASP A 67 4.94 27.70 20.07
N ALA A 68 3.97 27.60 20.98
CA ALA A 68 3.01 26.49 21.01
C ALA A 68 2.10 26.45 19.76
N GLU A 69 1.79 27.59 19.17
CA GLU A 69 0.94 27.68 17.99
C GLU A 69 1.67 27.10 16.77
N THR A 70 2.92 27.53 16.56
CA THR A 70 3.79 26.99 15.51
C THR A 70 4.02 25.49 15.67
N LEU A 71 4.29 25.01 16.91
CA LEU A 71 4.42 23.57 17.18
C LEU A 71 3.16 22.80 16.84
N LEU A 72 1.99 23.35 17.15
CA LEU A 72 0.71 22.70 16.83
C LEU A 72 0.48 22.59 15.31
N LEU A 73 0.80 23.64 14.55
CA LEU A 73 0.70 23.61 13.08
C LEU A 73 1.66 22.59 12.48
N ILE A 74 2.89 22.52 12.96
CA ILE A 74 3.88 21.52 12.55
C ILE A 74 3.39 20.11 12.85
N ALA A 75 2.92 19.86 14.08
CA ALA A 75 2.41 18.55 14.50
C ALA A 75 1.21 18.12 13.64
N ARG A 76 0.30 19.03 13.31
CA ARG A 76 -0.83 18.76 12.39
C ARG A 76 -0.35 18.39 10.98
N GLY A 77 0.63 19.13 10.45
CA GLY A 77 1.22 18.84 9.14
C GLY A 77 1.81 17.43 9.08
N PHE A 78 2.60 17.03 10.07
CA PHE A 78 3.15 15.68 10.17
C PHE A 78 2.08 14.61 10.37
N ALA A 79 1.08 14.84 11.20
CA ALA A 79 -0.03 13.91 11.42
C ALA A 79 -0.81 13.67 10.12
N GLN A 80 -1.09 14.71 9.34
CA GLN A 80 -1.75 14.59 8.04
C GLN A 80 -0.87 13.82 7.03
N PHE A 81 0.43 14.11 6.97
CA PHE A 81 1.34 13.38 6.12
C PHE A 81 1.35 11.88 6.45
N LEU A 82 1.45 11.50 7.72
CA LEU A 82 1.42 10.11 8.15
C LEU A 82 0.09 9.42 7.81
N ASN A 83 -1.03 10.12 7.97
CA ASN A 83 -2.34 9.60 7.58
C ASN A 83 -2.40 9.33 6.06
N LEU A 84 -1.95 10.26 5.24
CA LEU A 84 -1.91 10.10 3.78
C LEU A 84 -0.97 8.97 3.37
N ALA A 85 0.20 8.84 3.98
CA ALA A 85 1.14 7.76 3.73
C ALA A 85 0.54 6.39 4.08
N ASN A 86 -0.17 6.28 5.21
CA ASN A 86 -0.87 5.07 5.60
C ASN A 86 -1.99 4.69 4.63
N ILE A 87 -2.77 5.68 4.15
CA ILE A 87 -3.82 5.46 3.14
C ILE A 87 -3.20 4.97 1.83
N ALA A 88 -2.08 5.57 1.39
CA ALA A 88 -1.38 5.14 0.19
C ALA A 88 -0.86 3.70 0.30
N ASP A 89 -0.29 3.33 1.45
CA ASP A 89 0.20 1.98 1.72
C ASP A 89 -0.95 0.95 1.73
N GLN A 90 -2.04 1.26 2.40
CA GLN A 90 -3.24 0.40 2.42
C GLN A 90 -3.82 0.20 1.02
N HIS A 91 -3.95 1.28 0.26
CA HIS A 91 -4.45 1.21 -1.11
C HIS A 91 -3.53 0.36 -1.99
N PHE A 92 -2.23 0.54 -1.89
CA PHE A 92 -1.24 -0.22 -2.63
C PHE A 92 -1.29 -1.71 -2.28
N THR A 93 -1.36 -2.06 -1.00
CA THR A 93 -1.45 -3.45 -0.53
C THR A 93 -2.74 -4.12 -1.00
N THR A 94 -3.87 -3.41 -0.95
CA THR A 94 -5.17 -3.92 -1.39
C THR A 94 -5.19 -4.14 -2.91
N SER A 95 -4.66 -3.22 -3.70
CA SER A 95 -4.59 -3.33 -5.16
C SER A 95 -3.77 -4.54 -5.57
N ARG A 96 -2.63 -4.79 -4.95
CA ARG A 96 -1.80 -5.97 -5.21
C ARG A 96 -2.54 -7.27 -4.91
N ALA A 97 -3.24 -7.35 -3.77
CA ALA A 97 -4.00 -8.53 -3.40
C ALA A 97 -5.11 -8.85 -4.40
N VAL A 98 -5.71 -7.83 -5.02
CA VAL A 98 -6.71 -7.99 -6.08
C VAL A 98 -6.04 -8.50 -7.36
N ASP A 99 -4.94 -7.91 -7.79
CA ASP A 99 -4.21 -8.31 -9.00
C ASP A 99 -3.69 -9.76 -8.91
N ASP A 100 -3.14 -10.15 -7.76
CA ASP A 100 -2.69 -11.52 -7.50
C ASP A 100 -3.84 -12.53 -7.58
N ARG A 101 -5.02 -12.17 -7.08
CA ARG A 101 -6.23 -13.01 -7.19
C ARG A 101 -6.72 -13.17 -8.62
N PHE A 102 -6.67 -12.10 -9.43
CA PHE A 102 -7.02 -12.17 -10.84
C PHE A 102 -6.03 -13.04 -11.62
N ALA A 103 -4.73 -12.87 -11.40
CA ALA A 103 -3.69 -13.68 -12.01
C ALA A 103 -3.85 -15.17 -11.67
N ALA A 104 -4.10 -15.50 -10.39
CA ALA A 104 -4.35 -16.87 -9.95
C ALA A 104 -5.59 -17.49 -10.62
N LYS A 105 -6.69 -16.72 -10.74
CA LYS A 105 -7.91 -17.19 -11.45
C LYS A 105 -7.66 -17.45 -12.92
N GLN A 106 -6.88 -16.60 -13.60
CA GLN A 106 -6.52 -16.80 -15.01
C GLN A 106 -5.69 -18.08 -15.21
N LEU A 107 -4.72 -18.33 -14.33
CA LEU A 107 -3.91 -19.55 -14.38
C LEU A 107 -4.74 -20.83 -14.17
N ILE A 108 -5.69 -20.80 -13.25
CA ILE A 108 -6.61 -21.93 -12.99
C ILE A 108 -7.51 -22.16 -14.22
N SER A 109 -8.05 -21.10 -14.81
CA SER A 109 -8.90 -21.18 -16.00
C SER A 109 -8.14 -21.72 -17.22
N ALA A 110 -6.90 -21.28 -17.44
CA ALA A 110 -6.04 -21.76 -18.52
C ALA A 110 -5.72 -23.26 -18.36
N ARG A 111 -5.47 -23.72 -17.13
CA ARG A 111 -5.23 -25.13 -16.80
C ARG A 111 -6.46 -25.99 -17.05
N SER A 112 -7.65 -25.54 -16.68
CA SER A 112 -8.90 -26.27 -16.91
C SER A 112 -9.23 -26.34 -18.39
N GLY A 113 -8.96 -25.29 -19.17
CA GLY A 113 -9.16 -25.28 -20.63
C GLY A 113 -8.23 -26.25 -21.36
N SER A 114 -6.99 -26.40 -20.92
CA SER A 114 -6.03 -27.37 -21.51
C SER A 114 -6.37 -28.82 -21.20
N ALA A 115 -6.97 -29.11 -20.06
CA ALA A 115 -7.40 -30.47 -19.70
C ALA A 115 -8.61 -30.94 -20.51
N ALA A 116 -9.44 -30.05 -21.02
CA ALA A 116 -10.61 -30.37 -21.82
C ALA A 116 -10.28 -30.75 -23.27
N THR A 117 -9.08 -30.48 -23.78
CA THR A 117 -8.70 -30.72 -25.17
C THR A 117 -8.01 -32.10 -25.38
N THR A 118 -7.59 -32.77 -24.30
CA THR A 118 -6.88 -34.05 -24.39
C THR A 118 -7.79 -35.27 -24.17
N GLY A 119 -9.10 -35.10 -23.97
CA GLY A 119 -10.05 -36.15 -23.63
C GLY A 119 -11.07 -36.50 -24.69
N ARG A 120 -10.68 -36.53 -25.99
CA ARG A 120 -11.56 -37.06 -27.03
C ARG A 120 -10.85 -38.09 -27.90
N GLU A 121 -10.70 -39.28 -27.38
CA GLU A 121 -10.78 -40.54 -28.12
C GLU A 121 -10.67 -41.70 -27.16
N THR A 122 -11.67 -42.41 -27.00
CA THR A 122 -11.98 -43.80 -27.25
C THR A 122 -13.20 -44.23 -26.44
N GLY A 123 -14.14 -44.78 -27.16
CA GLY A 123 -15.45 -45.16 -26.69
C GLY A 123 -15.41 -46.36 -25.74
N SER A 124 -16.51 -46.54 -25.15
CA SER A 124 -17.26 -47.78 -24.95
C SER A 124 -18.16 -47.65 -23.72
N ALA A 125 -19.40 -47.86 -23.99
CA ALA A 125 -20.47 -47.95 -23.02
C ALA A 125 -20.18 -48.93 -21.89
N ARG A 126 -20.44 -48.52 -20.64
CA ARG A 126 -21.04 -49.38 -19.62
C ARG A 126 -21.92 -48.58 -18.70
N SER A 127 -23.21 -48.84 -18.88
CA SER A 127 -24.27 -48.55 -17.94
C SER A 127 -23.98 -49.24 -16.60
N ILE A 128 -23.98 -48.50 -15.50
CA ILE A 128 -24.26 -49.04 -14.16
C ILE A 128 -25.02 -47.98 -13.37
N SER A 129 -26.28 -48.27 -13.19
CA SER A 129 -27.24 -48.03 -12.11
C SER A 129 -26.81 -47.18 -10.92
N ASN A 130 -27.57 -46.13 -10.76
CA ASN A 130 -28.29 -45.66 -9.61
C ASN A 130 -27.89 -46.20 -8.24
N SER A 131 -27.34 -45.36 -7.38
CA SER A 131 -27.55 -45.38 -5.94
C SER A 131 -27.22 -44.01 -5.34
N SER A 132 -28.26 -43.29 -5.02
CA SER A 132 -28.18 -42.16 -4.10
C SER A 132 -27.85 -42.61 -2.68
N PRO A 133 -27.09 -41.83 -1.94
CA PRO A 133 -27.41 -41.67 -0.52
C PRO A 133 -27.74 -40.21 -0.18
N ALA A 134 -28.89 -40.13 0.44
CA ALA A 134 -29.43 -38.97 1.05
C ALA A 134 -28.51 -38.43 2.19
N TRP A 135 -28.18 -37.17 2.14
CA TRP A 135 -27.82 -36.41 3.34
C TRP A 135 -28.97 -35.44 3.65
N ARG A 136 -29.85 -35.88 4.54
CA ARG A 136 -30.84 -35.02 5.17
C ARG A 136 -30.18 -34.29 6.36
N ILE A 137 -30.26 -33.00 6.29
CA ILE A 137 -30.10 -32.01 7.33
C ILE A 137 -31.14 -32.25 8.41
N VAL A 138 -30.71 -32.18 9.66
CA VAL A 138 -31.60 -31.95 10.81
C VAL A 138 -31.04 -30.75 11.59
N SER A 139 -31.86 -29.71 11.65
CA SER A 139 -32.04 -28.64 12.64
C SER A 139 -30.81 -27.81 13.02
#